data_4c7a04439d824eb7504c0029af7e6945
#
_entry.id   4c7a04439d824eb7504c0029af7e6945
#
_cell.length_a   1.000
_cell.length_b   1.000
_cell.length_c   1.000
_cell.angle_alpha   90.00
_cell.angle_beta   90.00
_cell.angle_gamma   90.00
#
_symmetry.space_group_name_H-M   'P 1'
#
loop_
_entity.id
_entity.type
_entity.pdbx_description
1 polymer ?
#
loop_
_entity_poly.entity_id
_entity_poly.type
_entity_poly.pdbx_seq_one_letter_code
_entity_poly.pdbx_strand_id
1 'polypeptide(L)'
;MTEVLPPVTAAVGTAQYAWLLVALPAFGALVLLAGGRRTNAWGHLLGCATVLASFVYGVVLFSEWLALDAEERTRELSLGTWFAVNSLQIDFGLRLDPLSLTFVLLITGVGGLIHLYSIGYMSHDPGRRRFFGYFNLFIVAMLVLVLADNFVTLYLGWEGVGLASYLLIGWYQNRPSAATAAKKAFLMNRVGDVGLALAIFLIWRSLGTVQFSEVFARAGELSGPTLLAITLLLLLGACGKSGQFPLQAWLPDAMEGPTPVSALIHAATMVTAGVYLIARCNPLYDLSATGRLAVALIGVITLLIGSIIGCAYDDIKKVLAYSTVSQIGYMILAVGLG
;
A
#
# COMPACT_ATOMS: atom_id res chain seq x y z
N MET A 1 0.20 -6.77 29.59
CA MET A 1 0.81 -8.04 29.17
C MET A 1 1.53 -7.74 27.87
N THR A 2 2.85 -7.77 27.84
CA THR A 2 3.62 -7.67 26.60
C THR A 2 3.32 -8.93 25.79
N GLU A 3 2.50 -8.81 24.76
CA GLU A 3 2.25 -9.89 23.82
C GLU A 3 3.60 -10.31 23.23
N VAL A 4 3.99 -11.54 23.45
CA VAL A 4 5.24 -12.07 22.89
C VAL A 4 5.03 -12.16 21.38
N LEU A 5 5.77 -11.35 20.62
CA LEU A 5 5.71 -11.40 19.16
C LEU A 5 6.00 -12.83 18.68
N PRO A 6 5.24 -13.37 17.73
CA PRO A 6 5.49 -14.71 17.22
C PRO A 6 6.90 -14.80 16.63
N PRO A 7 7.59 -15.93 16.81
CA PRO A 7 8.92 -16.14 16.27
C PRO A 7 8.88 -16.02 14.74
N VAL A 8 9.94 -15.43 14.19
CA VAL A 8 10.11 -15.30 12.75
C VAL A 8 10.90 -16.50 12.24
N THR A 9 10.37 -17.22 11.28
CA THR A 9 11.02 -18.37 10.66
C THR A 9 11.41 -18.07 9.21
N ALA A 10 12.42 -18.81 8.69
CA ALA A 10 12.76 -18.70 7.27
C ALA A 10 11.65 -19.31 6.39
N ALA A 11 11.40 -18.70 5.22
CA ALA A 11 10.47 -19.23 4.25
C ALA A 11 10.97 -20.57 3.70
N VAL A 12 10.14 -21.62 3.78
CA VAL A 12 10.43 -22.98 3.30
C VAL A 12 9.33 -23.46 2.34
N GLY A 13 9.61 -24.46 1.53
CA GLY A 13 8.65 -25.03 0.59
C GLY A 13 8.22 -24.02 -0.48
N THR A 14 6.94 -23.91 -0.74
CA THR A 14 6.38 -22.96 -1.72
C THR A 14 6.64 -21.51 -1.33
N ALA A 15 6.70 -21.18 -0.04
CA ALA A 15 6.99 -19.83 0.43
C ALA A 15 8.37 -19.28 -0.02
N GLN A 16 9.34 -20.14 -0.39
CA GLN A 16 10.61 -19.72 -0.98
C GLN A 16 10.45 -19.00 -2.32
N TYR A 17 9.36 -19.22 -3.01
CA TYR A 17 9.03 -18.60 -4.30
C TYR A 17 8.09 -17.39 -4.15
N ALA A 18 7.86 -16.88 -2.94
CA ALA A 18 6.96 -15.75 -2.69
C ALA A 18 7.33 -14.49 -3.50
N TRP A 19 8.59 -14.35 -3.91
CA TRP A 19 9.03 -13.29 -4.82
C TRP A 19 8.27 -13.29 -6.16
N LEU A 20 7.69 -14.43 -6.60
CA LEU A 20 6.85 -14.52 -7.81
C LEU A 20 5.59 -13.65 -7.69
N LEU A 21 5.05 -13.43 -6.49
CA LEU A 21 3.92 -12.52 -6.27
C LEU A 21 4.20 -11.13 -6.87
N VAL A 22 5.41 -10.64 -6.68
CA VAL A 22 5.87 -9.34 -7.18
C VAL A 22 6.40 -9.44 -8.61
N ALA A 23 7.17 -10.48 -8.91
CA ALA A 23 7.85 -10.63 -10.19
C ALA A 23 6.89 -10.82 -11.37
N LEU A 24 5.77 -11.52 -11.19
CA LEU A 24 4.79 -11.74 -12.24
C LEU A 24 4.17 -10.43 -12.75
N PRO A 25 3.57 -9.57 -11.90
CA PRO A 25 3.08 -8.26 -12.35
C PRO A 25 4.22 -7.34 -12.81
N ALA A 26 5.43 -7.44 -12.23
CA ALA A 26 6.59 -6.67 -12.66
C ALA A 26 7.02 -7.02 -14.08
N PHE A 27 7.02 -8.31 -14.42
CA PHE A 27 7.23 -8.77 -15.79
C PHE A 27 6.18 -8.21 -16.74
N GLY A 28 4.89 -8.25 -16.35
CA GLY A 28 3.80 -7.63 -17.10
C GLY A 28 4.05 -6.15 -17.36
N ALA A 29 4.36 -5.38 -16.32
CA ALA A 29 4.66 -3.95 -16.42
C ALA A 29 5.85 -3.68 -17.35
N LEU A 30 6.96 -4.42 -17.17
CA LEU A 30 8.18 -4.26 -17.97
C LEU A 30 7.91 -4.51 -19.46
N VAL A 31 7.29 -5.65 -19.81
CA VAL A 31 6.97 -6.00 -21.19
C VAL A 31 6.03 -4.98 -21.83
N LEU A 32 5.03 -4.51 -21.09
CA LEU A 32 4.05 -3.56 -21.62
C LEU A 32 4.65 -2.16 -21.79
N LEU A 33 5.53 -1.74 -20.93
CA LEU A 33 6.14 -0.40 -21.02
C LEU A 33 7.30 -0.39 -22.03
N ALA A 34 8.15 -1.42 -22.04
CA ALA A 34 9.32 -1.50 -22.93
C ALA A 34 9.01 -2.06 -24.32
N GLY A 35 7.99 -2.94 -24.48
CA GLY A 35 7.69 -3.65 -25.71
C GLY A 35 7.14 -2.82 -26.87
N GLY A 36 6.81 -1.55 -26.62
CA GLY A 36 6.38 -0.60 -27.63
C GLY A 36 5.14 -1.08 -28.41
N ARG A 37 5.04 -0.70 -29.67
CA ARG A 37 3.87 -1.01 -30.55
C ARG A 37 3.62 -2.50 -30.75
N ARG A 38 4.65 -3.35 -30.56
CA ARG A 38 4.55 -4.81 -30.73
C ARG A 38 3.56 -5.47 -29.77
N THR A 39 3.34 -4.86 -28.61
CA THR A 39 2.45 -5.40 -27.58
C THR A 39 1.03 -4.77 -27.58
N ASN A 40 0.72 -3.86 -28.51
CA ASN A 40 -0.57 -3.18 -28.54
C ASN A 40 -1.76 -4.14 -28.68
N ALA A 41 -1.63 -5.19 -29.50
CA ALA A 41 -2.73 -6.10 -29.81
C ALA A 41 -3.10 -7.01 -28.62
N TRP A 42 -2.10 -7.54 -27.91
CA TRP A 42 -2.27 -8.59 -26.90
C TRP A 42 -1.85 -8.16 -25.47
N GLY A 43 -1.20 -7.01 -25.33
CA GLY A 43 -0.59 -6.60 -24.07
C GLY A 43 -1.59 -6.51 -22.90
N HIS A 44 -2.84 -6.14 -23.15
CA HIS A 44 -3.87 -6.13 -22.12
C HIS A 44 -4.15 -7.52 -21.53
N LEU A 45 -4.04 -8.58 -22.37
CA LEU A 45 -4.18 -9.97 -21.90
C LEU A 45 -3.00 -10.37 -21.01
N LEU A 46 -1.77 -9.97 -21.39
CA LEU A 46 -0.59 -10.21 -20.55
C LEU A 46 -0.73 -9.51 -19.19
N GLY A 47 -1.15 -8.23 -19.19
CA GLY A 47 -1.35 -7.49 -17.95
C GLY A 47 -2.35 -8.16 -17.01
N CYS A 48 -3.45 -8.68 -17.54
CA CYS A 48 -4.42 -9.46 -16.76
C CYS A 48 -3.84 -10.78 -16.28
N ALA A 49 -3.20 -11.54 -17.20
CA ALA A 49 -2.67 -12.87 -16.90
C ALA A 49 -1.64 -12.85 -15.77
N THR A 50 -0.74 -11.88 -15.78
CA THR A 50 0.30 -11.76 -14.73
C THR A 50 -0.26 -11.46 -13.36
N VAL A 51 -1.28 -10.59 -13.24
CA VAL A 51 -1.94 -10.28 -11.96
C VAL A 51 -2.78 -11.46 -11.48
N LEU A 52 -3.52 -12.13 -12.38
CA LEU A 52 -4.30 -13.31 -12.02
C LEU A 52 -3.41 -14.50 -11.63
N ALA A 53 -2.27 -14.70 -12.31
CA ALA A 53 -1.30 -15.72 -11.92
C ALA A 53 -0.72 -15.44 -10.51
N SER A 54 -0.43 -14.16 -10.21
CA SER A 54 -0.04 -13.73 -8.86
C SER A 54 -1.15 -14.00 -7.84
N PHE A 55 -2.42 -13.78 -8.19
CA PHE A 55 -3.56 -14.09 -7.32
C PHE A 55 -3.66 -15.59 -7.03
N VAL A 56 -3.64 -16.43 -8.08
CA VAL A 56 -3.70 -17.89 -7.92
C VAL A 56 -2.57 -18.38 -7.00
N TYR A 57 -1.36 -17.86 -7.21
CA TYR A 57 -0.24 -18.21 -6.35
C TYR A 57 -0.41 -17.70 -4.91
N GLY A 58 -0.97 -16.50 -4.73
CA GLY A 58 -1.35 -15.97 -3.41
C GLY A 58 -2.36 -16.85 -2.68
N VAL A 59 -3.36 -17.40 -3.40
CA VAL A 59 -4.33 -18.35 -2.84
C VAL A 59 -3.64 -19.64 -2.39
N VAL A 60 -2.69 -20.16 -3.17
CA VAL A 60 -1.91 -21.36 -2.76
C VAL A 60 -1.14 -21.07 -1.48
N LEU A 61 -0.39 -19.98 -1.41
CA LEU A 61 0.35 -19.59 -0.20
C LEU A 61 -0.56 -19.37 1.00
N PHE A 62 -1.71 -18.76 0.80
CA PHE A 62 -2.69 -18.54 1.87
C PHE A 62 -3.30 -19.84 2.38
N SER A 63 -3.60 -20.78 1.48
CA SER A 63 -4.15 -22.11 1.87
C SER A 63 -3.14 -22.93 2.68
N GLU A 64 -1.87 -22.90 2.29
CA GLU A 64 -0.79 -23.55 3.05
C GLU A 64 -0.57 -22.87 4.41
N TRP A 65 -0.60 -21.53 4.42
CA TRP A 65 -0.46 -20.76 5.65
C TRP A 65 -1.57 -21.07 6.67
N LEU A 66 -2.81 -21.30 6.23
CA LEU A 66 -3.92 -21.68 7.11
C LEU A 66 -3.68 -23.02 7.83
N ALA A 67 -2.90 -23.91 7.21
CA ALA A 67 -2.58 -25.23 7.76
C ALA A 67 -1.40 -25.19 8.76
N LEU A 68 -0.73 -24.03 8.92
CA LEU A 68 0.40 -23.89 9.84
C LEU A 68 -0.03 -23.63 11.27
N ASP A 69 0.77 -24.10 12.22
CA ASP A 69 0.65 -23.73 13.63
C ASP A 69 0.90 -22.22 13.83
N ALA A 70 0.30 -21.65 14.86
CA ALA A 70 0.35 -20.18 15.09
C ALA A 70 1.79 -19.64 15.19
N GLU A 71 2.72 -20.43 15.73
CA GLU A 71 4.13 -20.06 15.87
C GLU A 71 4.91 -20.02 14.55
N GLU A 72 4.45 -20.73 13.50
CA GLU A 72 5.09 -20.80 12.18
C GLU A 72 4.47 -19.84 11.16
N ARG A 73 3.47 -19.07 11.56
CA ARG A 73 2.68 -18.21 10.66
C ARG A 73 3.39 -16.94 10.22
N THR A 74 4.56 -16.62 10.78
CA THR A 74 5.37 -15.48 10.36
C THR A 74 6.65 -15.99 9.73
N ARG A 75 6.79 -15.81 8.40
CA ARG A 75 7.95 -16.26 7.62
C ARG A 75 8.58 -15.09 6.89
N GLU A 76 9.90 -15.07 6.85
CA GLU A 76 10.67 -14.08 6.09
C GLU A 76 11.51 -14.76 5.02
N LEU A 77 11.56 -14.14 3.83
CA LEU A 77 12.36 -14.54 2.69
C LEU A 77 13.32 -13.41 2.36
N SER A 78 14.62 -13.61 2.59
CA SER A 78 15.65 -12.67 2.14
C SER A 78 16.00 -12.94 0.68
N LEU A 79 16.00 -11.91 -0.14
CA LEU A 79 16.42 -11.94 -1.55
C LEU A 79 17.83 -11.39 -1.74
N GLY A 80 18.49 -11.00 -0.65
CA GLY A 80 19.85 -10.50 -0.62
C GLY A 80 19.94 -9.05 -0.16
N THR A 81 21.15 -8.60 0.12
CA THR A 81 21.42 -7.23 0.59
C THR A 81 21.26 -6.24 -0.56
N TRP A 82 20.35 -5.28 -0.40
CA TRP A 82 20.13 -4.21 -1.37
C TRP A 82 21.26 -3.19 -1.31
N PHE A 83 21.52 -2.67 -0.14
CA PHE A 83 22.70 -1.85 0.10
C PHE A 83 23.15 -1.90 1.57
N ALA A 84 24.45 -1.69 1.79
CA ALA A 84 25.06 -1.60 3.09
C ALA A 84 25.97 -0.37 3.14
N VAL A 85 25.74 0.49 4.13
CA VAL A 85 26.54 1.69 4.36
C VAL A 85 26.86 1.78 5.85
N ASN A 86 28.12 1.57 6.22
CA ASN A 86 28.57 1.53 7.59
C ASN A 86 27.76 0.48 8.43
N SER A 87 27.08 0.91 9.48
CA SER A 87 26.24 0.05 10.31
C SER A 87 24.83 -0.18 9.76
N LEU A 88 24.41 0.54 8.70
CA LEU A 88 23.11 0.38 8.08
C LEU A 88 23.19 -0.67 6.97
N GLN A 89 22.63 -1.84 7.23
CA GLN A 89 22.41 -2.87 6.22
C GLN A 89 20.92 -2.96 5.92
N ILE A 90 20.54 -2.91 4.64
CA ILE A 90 19.18 -3.05 4.17
C ILE A 90 19.12 -4.20 3.19
N ASP A 91 18.39 -5.22 3.58
CA ASP A 91 18.12 -6.38 2.75
C ASP A 91 16.80 -6.16 1.99
N PHE A 92 16.73 -6.70 0.79
CA PHE A 92 15.47 -6.80 0.08
C PHE A 92 14.82 -8.12 0.50
N GLY A 93 13.89 -8.01 1.44
CA GLY A 93 13.22 -9.17 2.02
C GLY A 93 11.71 -9.08 1.91
N LEU A 94 11.04 -10.22 1.99
CA LEU A 94 9.59 -10.36 1.96
C LEU A 94 9.13 -11.04 3.25
N ARG A 95 8.11 -10.45 3.89
CA ARG A 95 7.46 -10.98 5.08
C ARG A 95 6.08 -11.52 4.74
N LEU A 96 5.90 -12.81 5.05
CA LEU A 96 4.65 -13.54 4.89
C LEU A 96 4.03 -13.77 6.27
N ASP A 97 2.97 -13.07 6.56
CA ASP A 97 2.20 -13.19 7.80
C ASP A 97 0.70 -12.97 7.52
N PRO A 98 -0.19 -13.12 8.52
CA PRO A 98 -1.64 -12.95 8.33
C PRO A 98 -2.02 -11.65 7.63
N LEU A 99 -1.40 -10.55 8.05
CA LEU A 99 -1.68 -9.22 7.53
C LEU A 99 -1.25 -9.12 6.06
N SER A 100 0.01 -9.46 5.75
CA SER A 100 0.54 -9.35 4.39
C SER A 100 -0.21 -10.26 3.40
N LEU A 101 -0.50 -11.52 3.77
CA LEU A 101 -1.19 -12.46 2.89
C LEU A 101 -2.65 -12.05 2.63
N THR A 102 -3.35 -11.50 3.64
CA THR A 102 -4.69 -10.95 3.46
C THR A 102 -4.68 -9.81 2.43
N PHE A 103 -3.71 -8.89 2.55
CA PHE A 103 -3.57 -7.80 1.58
C PHE A 103 -3.12 -8.29 0.20
N VAL A 104 -2.26 -9.30 0.09
CA VAL A 104 -1.90 -9.92 -1.20
C VAL A 104 -3.14 -10.41 -1.93
N LEU A 105 -4.04 -11.15 -1.25
CA LEU A 105 -5.27 -11.65 -1.85
C LEU A 105 -6.21 -10.51 -2.27
N LEU A 106 -6.34 -9.48 -1.43
CA LEU A 106 -7.15 -8.31 -1.75
C LEU A 106 -6.61 -7.57 -2.99
N ILE A 107 -5.30 -7.26 -3.00
CA ILE A 107 -4.64 -6.51 -4.07
C ILE A 107 -4.70 -7.27 -5.40
N THR A 108 -4.35 -8.55 -5.39
CA THR A 108 -4.27 -9.35 -6.62
C THR A 108 -5.64 -9.85 -7.08
N GLY A 109 -6.53 -10.20 -6.16
CA GLY A 109 -7.88 -10.68 -6.46
C GLY A 109 -8.78 -9.58 -7.00
N VAL A 110 -9.04 -8.53 -6.19
CA VAL A 110 -9.86 -7.40 -6.63
C VAL A 110 -9.15 -6.64 -7.75
N GLY A 111 -7.83 -6.43 -7.66
CA GLY A 111 -7.04 -5.85 -8.73
C GLY A 111 -7.15 -6.64 -10.04
N GLY A 112 -7.11 -7.97 -10.00
CA GLY A 112 -7.30 -8.84 -11.16
C GLY A 112 -8.68 -8.69 -11.81
N LEU A 113 -9.74 -8.61 -11.00
CA LEU A 113 -11.10 -8.35 -11.51
C LEU A 113 -11.21 -6.97 -12.18
N ILE A 114 -10.58 -5.94 -11.60
CA ILE A 114 -10.52 -4.61 -12.19
C ILE A 114 -9.72 -4.61 -13.50
N HIS A 115 -8.63 -5.40 -13.60
CA HIS A 115 -7.90 -5.60 -14.86
C HIS A 115 -8.79 -6.21 -15.92
N LEU A 116 -9.55 -7.26 -15.60
CA LEU A 116 -10.50 -7.89 -16.54
C LEU A 116 -11.56 -6.89 -17.01
N TYR A 117 -12.16 -6.15 -16.09
CA TYR A 117 -13.13 -5.08 -16.43
C TYR A 117 -12.52 -4.04 -17.37
N SER A 118 -11.26 -3.68 -17.15
CA SER A 118 -10.54 -2.68 -17.94
C SER A 118 -10.33 -3.09 -19.40
N ILE A 119 -10.40 -4.40 -19.73
CA ILE A 119 -10.30 -4.88 -21.12
C ILE A 119 -11.39 -4.25 -21.98
N GLY A 120 -12.64 -4.28 -21.51
CA GLY A 120 -13.77 -3.66 -22.20
C GLY A 120 -13.75 -2.15 -22.08
N TYR A 121 -13.54 -1.60 -20.88
CA TYR A 121 -13.57 -0.16 -20.64
C TYR A 121 -12.56 0.62 -21.48
N MET A 122 -11.31 0.12 -21.61
CA MET A 122 -10.23 0.76 -22.36
C MET A 122 -10.11 0.26 -23.82
N SER A 123 -11.10 -0.46 -24.34
CA SER A 123 -11.03 -1.08 -25.67
C SER A 123 -10.75 -0.10 -26.80
N HIS A 124 -11.29 1.11 -26.72
CA HIS A 124 -11.18 2.16 -27.71
C HIS A 124 -10.07 3.18 -27.43
N ASP A 125 -9.34 3.04 -26.30
CA ASP A 125 -8.27 3.97 -25.92
C ASP A 125 -6.97 3.63 -26.68
N PRO A 126 -6.37 4.57 -27.42
CA PRO A 126 -5.13 4.34 -28.16
C PRO A 126 -3.94 4.04 -27.22
N GLY A 127 -3.99 4.47 -25.97
CA GLY A 127 -2.99 4.23 -24.94
C GLY A 127 -3.17 2.94 -24.17
N ARG A 128 -4.14 2.07 -24.52
CA ARG A 128 -4.53 0.86 -23.79
C ARG A 128 -3.36 0.04 -23.25
N ARG A 129 -2.34 -0.21 -24.07
CA ARG A 129 -1.13 -0.94 -23.65
C ARG A 129 -0.43 -0.25 -22.48
N ARG A 130 -0.19 1.05 -22.59
CA ARG A 130 0.47 1.86 -21.55
C ARG A 130 -0.36 1.90 -20.27
N PHE A 131 -1.69 1.94 -20.40
CA PHE A 131 -2.61 1.86 -19.28
C PHE A 131 -2.41 0.58 -18.47
N PHE A 132 -2.43 -0.60 -19.12
CA PHE A 132 -2.18 -1.87 -18.45
C PHE A 132 -0.76 -1.98 -17.88
N GLY A 133 0.24 -1.35 -18.53
CA GLY A 133 1.58 -1.25 -17.99
C GLY A 133 1.63 -0.47 -16.66
N TYR A 134 0.93 0.67 -16.57
CA TYR A 134 0.83 1.44 -15.32
C TYR A 134 -0.01 0.72 -14.26
N PHE A 135 -1.04 -0.01 -14.67
CA PHE A 135 -1.84 -0.83 -13.78
C PHE A 135 -1.00 -1.92 -13.11
N ASN A 136 -0.24 -2.66 -13.91
CA ASN A 136 0.69 -3.67 -13.36
C ASN A 136 1.76 -3.04 -12.47
N LEU A 137 2.34 -1.89 -12.87
CA LEU A 137 3.31 -1.16 -12.04
C LEU A 137 2.73 -0.79 -10.68
N PHE A 138 1.46 -0.38 -10.65
CA PHE A 138 0.76 -0.06 -9.41
C PHE A 138 0.61 -1.31 -8.52
N ILE A 139 0.21 -2.46 -9.09
CA ILE A 139 0.11 -3.74 -8.36
C ILE A 139 1.48 -4.15 -7.79
N VAL A 140 2.55 -4.04 -8.59
CA VAL A 140 3.92 -4.30 -8.12
C VAL A 140 4.27 -3.47 -6.90
N ALA A 141 4.06 -2.15 -6.99
CA ALA A 141 4.39 -1.23 -5.91
C ALA A 141 3.59 -1.54 -4.63
N MET A 142 2.30 -1.87 -4.78
CA MET A 142 1.47 -2.28 -3.65
C MET A 142 1.93 -3.59 -3.02
N LEU A 143 2.31 -4.60 -3.83
CA LEU A 143 2.82 -5.87 -3.33
C LEU A 143 4.17 -5.71 -2.62
N VAL A 144 5.08 -4.89 -3.16
CA VAL A 144 6.34 -4.55 -2.47
C VAL A 144 6.05 -3.89 -1.12
N LEU A 145 5.08 -2.98 -1.06
CA LEU A 145 4.69 -2.30 0.18
C LEU A 145 4.21 -3.29 1.25
N VAL A 146 3.24 -4.15 0.90
CA VAL A 146 2.60 -5.04 1.88
C VAL A 146 3.42 -6.28 2.25
N LEU A 147 4.36 -6.66 1.39
CA LEU A 147 5.27 -7.80 1.62
C LEU A 147 6.61 -7.37 2.22
N ALA A 148 6.89 -6.09 2.36
CA ALA A 148 8.15 -5.62 2.93
C ALA A 148 8.40 -6.21 4.33
N ASP A 149 9.65 -6.58 4.62
CA ASP A 149 10.11 -7.02 5.94
C ASP A 149 10.74 -5.88 6.75
N ASN A 150 10.96 -4.73 6.11
CA ASN A 150 11.58 -3.56 6.71
C ASN A 150 10.96 -2.24 6.23
N PHE A 151 11.19 -1.17 6.99
CA PHE A 151 10.63 0.15 6.71
C PHE A 151 11.13 0.77 5.40
N VAL A 152 12.35 0.47 4.94
CA VAL A 152 12.91 1.07 3.70
C VAL A 152 12.31 0.40 2.47
N THR A 153 12.17 -0.92 2.46
CA THR A 153 11.48 -1.63 1.38
C THR A 153 9.99 -1.26 1.33
N LEU A 154 9.35 -1.09 2.52
CA LEU A 154 7.99 -0.54 2.59
C LEU A 154 7.93 0.85 1.96
N TYR A 155 8.87 1.74 2.27
CA TYR A 155 8.93 3.09 1.72
C TYR A 155 9.13 3.09 0.20
N LEU A 156 9.93 2.15 -0.35
CA LEU A 156 10.07 1.97 -1.80
C LEU A 156 8.72 1.67 -2.46
N GLY A 157 7.97 0.72 -1.91
CA GLY A 157 6.61 0.41 -2.38
C GLY A 157 5.67 1.60 -2.24
N TRP A 158 5.76 2.32 -1.12
CA TRP A 158 4.97 3.52 -0.81
C TRP A 158 5.14 4.64 -1.84
N GLU A 159 6.37 4.91 -2.23
CA GLU A 159 6.72 5.87 -3.27
C GLU A 159 6.31 5.39 -4.67
N GLY A 160 6.50 4.10 -4.94
CA GLY A 160 6.09 3.46 -6.19
C GLY A 160 4.59 3.57 -6.45
N VAL A 161 3.77 3.33 -5.43
CA VAL A 161 2.30 3.52 -5.50
C VAL A 161 1.96 4.98 -5.77
N GLY A 162 2.66 5.93 -5.13
CA GLY A 162 2.48 7.36 -5.36
C GLY A 162 2.76 7.76 -6.82
N LEU A 163 3.85 7.26 -7.39
CA LEU A 163 4.19 7.49 -8.80
C LEU A 163 3.16 6.87 -9.75
N ALA A 164 2.82 5.60 -9.54
CA ALA A 164 1.86 4.91 -10.40
C ALA A 164 0.48 5.58 -10.36
N SER A 165 0.01 6.00 -9.18
CA SER A 165 -1.25 6.73 -9.03
C SER A 165 -1.24 8.07 -9.76
N TYR A 166 -0.13 8.82 -9.70
CA TYR A 166 0.04 10.07 -10.45
C TYR A 166 -0.16 9.85 -11.95
N LEU A 167 0.50 8.82 -12.52
CA LEU A 167 0.39 8.47 -13.93
C LEU A 167 -1.02 8.03 -14.34
N LEU A 168 -1.73 7.37 -13.43
CA LEU A 168 -3.07 6.85 -13.67
C LEU A 168 -4.17 7.91 -13.48
N ILE A 169 -4.10 8.74 -12.46
CA ILE A 169 -5.04 9.86 -12.25
C ILE A 169 -4.91 10.86 -13.40
N GLY A 170 -3.67 11.16 -13.81
CA GLY A 170 -3.36 12.03 -14.93
C GLY A 170 -3.48 11.37 -16.31
N TRP A 171 -4.19 10.24 -16.44
CA TRP A 171 -4.31 9.52 -17.72
C TRP A 171 -4.77 10.42 -18.86
N TYR A 172 -5.80 11.22 -18.62
CA TYR A 172 -6.31 12.20 -19.57
C TYR A 172 -5.54 13.53 -19.47
N GLN A 173 -4.21 13.49 -19.60
CA GLN A 173 -3.28 14.61 -19.39
C GLN A 173 -3.60 15.86 -20.22
N ASN A 174 -4.32 15.70 -21.34
CA ASN A 174 -4.77 16.81 -22.20
C ASN A 174 -5.95 17.59 -21.59
N ARG A 175 -6.56 17.07 -20.52
CA ARG A 175 -7.61 17.77 -19.77
C ARG A 175 -6.96 18.51 -18.60
N PRO A 176 -7.07 19.85 -18.51
CA PRO A 176 -6.46 20.61 -17.41
C PRO A 176 -6.91 20.15 -16.02
N SER A 177 -8.18 19.71 -15.88
CA SER A 177 -8.72 19.18 -14.63
C SER A 177 -7.99 17.92 -14.18
N ALA A 178 -7.77 16.94 -15.09
CA ALA A 178 -7.06 15.70 -14.77
C ALA A 178 -5.58 15.95 -14.44
N ALA A 179 -4.91 16.85 -15.18
CA ALA A 179 -3.52 17.22 -14.90
C ALA A 179 -3.38 17.90 -13.51
N THR A 180 -4.32 18.78 -13.17
CA THR A 180 -4.36 19.46 -11.86
C THR A 180 -4.66 18.46 -10.74
N ALA A 181 -5.62 17.55 -10.92
CA ALA A 181 -5.96 16.50 -9.98
C ALA A 181 -4.76 15.59 -9.67
N ALA A 182 -4.04 15.16 -10.71
CA ALA A 182 -2.84 14.34 -10.55
C ALA A 182 -1.74 15.05 -9.75
N LYS A 183 -1.46 16.33 -10.07
CA LYS A 183 -0.49 17.14 -9.32
C LYS A 183 -0.90 17.31 -7.87
N LYS A 184 -2.17 17.62 -7.61
CA LYS A 184 -2.71 17.77 -6.25
C LYS A 184 -2.56 16.48 -5.47
N ALA A 185 -2.96 15.35 -6.03
CA ALA A 185 -2.82 14.03 -5.41
C ALA A 185 -1.35 13.74 -5.08
N PHE A 186 -0.44 13.96 -6.03
CA PHE A 186 0.99 13.74 -5.82
C PHE A 186 1.56 14.62 -4.71
N LEU A 187 1.33 15.92 -4.74
CA LEU A 187 1.86 16.86 -3.75
C LEU A 187 1.32 16.61 -2.34
N MET A 188 0.02 16.37 -2.21
CA MET A 188 -0.58 16.08 -0.90
C MET A 188 -0.08 14.76 -0.30
N ASN A 189 0.10 13.74 -1.13
CA ASN A 189 0.72 12.50 -0.69
C ASN A 189 2.17 12.71 -0.23
N ARG A 190 2.96 13.57 -0.92
CA ARG A 190 4.34 13.87 -0.54
C ARG A 190 4.47 14.48 0.85
N VAL A 191 3.51 15.26 1.30
CA VAL A 191 3.48 15.75 2.69
C VAL A 191 3.43 14.58 3.67
N GLY A 192 2.58 13.58 3.41
CA GLY A 192 2.55 12.35 4.21
C GLY A 192 3.84 11.53 4.09
N ASP A 193 4.38 11.41 2.88
CA ASP A 193 5.59 10.62 2.60
C ASP A 193 6.82 11.18 3.37
N VAL A 194 6.91 12.51 3.52
CA VAL A 194 7.94 13.15 4.37
C VAL A 194 7.77 12.73 5.84
N GLY A 195 6.53 12.65 6.33
CA GLY A 195 6.26 12.16 7.69
C GLY A 195 6.79 10.73 7.88
N LEU A 196 6.47 9.82 6.96
CA LEU A 196 6.96 8.44 7.01
C LEU A 196 8.49 8.38 6.95
N ALA A 197 9.14 9.14 6.07
CA ALA A 197 10.59 9.20 5.97
C ALA A 197 11.24 9.66 7.28
N LEU A 198 10.70 10.71 7.92
CA LEU A 198 11.20 11.20 9.20
C LEU A 198 11.00 10.17 10.31
N ALA A 199 9.88 9.42 10.32
CA ALA A 199 9.68 8.32 11.25
C ALA A 199 10.76 7.24 11.09
N ILE A 200 11.08 6.84 9.85
CA ILE A 200 12.13 5.86 9.54
C ILE A 200 13.50 6.34 10.04
N PHE A 201 13.85 7.60 9.81
CA PHE A 201 15.10 8.17 10.31
C PHE A 201 15.18 8.20 11.83
N LEU A 202 14.07 8.50 12.53
CA LEU A 202 14.02 8.46 13.98
C LEU A 202 14.16 7.03 14.52
N ILE A 203 13.51 6.05 13.88
CA ILE A 203 13.62 4.64 14.22
C ILE A 203 15.08 4.19 14.09
N TRP A 204 15.69 4.41 12.92
CA TRP A 204 17.08 4.04 12.68
C TRP A 204 18.05 4.73 13.65
N ARG A 205 17.90 6.04 13.87
CA ARG A 205 18.74 6.79 14.79
C ARG A 205 18.67 6.26 16.23
N SER A 206 17.49 5.80 16.66
CA SER A 206 17.26 5.38 18.04
C SER A 206 17.60 3.92 18.28
N LEU A 207 17.34 3.05 17.32
CA LEU A 207 17.50 1.59 17.47
C LEU A 207 18.63 1.01 16.61
N GLY A 208 19.17 1.75 15.64
CA GLY A 208 20.24 1.29 14.74
C GLY A 208 19.77 0.26 13.70
N THR A 209 18.49 0.00 13.59
CA THR A 209 17.87 -0.96 12.66
C THR A 209 16.60 -0.41 12.04
N VAL A 210 16.20 -0.96 10.89
CA VAL A 210 14.94 -0.67 10.20
C VAL A 210 14.12 -1.93 9.92
N GLN A 211 14.59 -3.11 10.36
CA GLN A 211 13.89 -4.39 10.21
C GLN A 211 12.69 -4.44 11.16
N PHE A 212 11.53 -4.87 10.69
CA PHE A 212 10.30 -4.89 11.50
C PHE A 212 10.46 -5.78 12.75
N SER A 213 11.01 -6.97 12.57
CA SER A 213 11.21 -7.92 13.66
C SER A 213 12.05 -7.33 14.80
N GLU A 214 13.16 -6.65 14.47
CA GLU A 214 14.05 -6.04 15.43
C GLU A 214 13.46 -4.77 16.06
N VAL A 215 12.85 -3.90 15.24
CA VAL A 215 12.24 -2.65 15.71
C VAL A 215 11.12 -2.94 16.70
N PHE A 216 10.26 -3.91 16.40
CA PHE A 216 9.14 -4.24 17.28
C PHE A 216 9.59 -4.95 18.55
N ALA A 217 10.60 -5.83 18.48
CA ALA A 217 11.16 -6.47 19.67
C ALA A 217 11.82 -5.45 20.62
N ARG A 218 12.41 -4.39 20.07
CA ARG A 218 13.13 -3.35 20.83
C ARG A 218 12.32 -2.06 21.02
N ALA A 219 11.04 -2.08 20.70
CA ALA A 219 10.15 -0.89 20.82
C ALA A 219 10.15 -0.29 22.24
N GLY A 220 10.27 -1.12 23.28
CA GLY A 220 10.35 -0.68 24.69
C GLY A 220 11.62 0.08 25.07
N GLU A 221 12.66 0.07 24.23
CA GLU A 221 13.90 0.85 24.47
C GLU A 221 13.71 2.34 24.07
N LEU A 222 12.66 2.66 23.30
CA LEU A 222 12.39 4.01 22.85
C LEU A 222 11.93 4.89 24.01
N SER A 223 12.48 6.10 24.12
CA SER A 223 11.97 7.09 25.07
C SER A 223 10.54 7.52 24.72
N GLY A 224 9.70 7.81 25.71
CA GLY A 224 8.31 8.22 25.49
C GLY A 224 8.14 9.35 24.45
N PRO A 225 8.91 10.45 24.51
CA PRO A 225 8.85 11.50 23.49
C PRO A 225 9.24 11.04 22.08
N THR A 226 10.27 10.18 21.96
CA THR A 226 10.70 9.64 20.66
C THR A 226 9.65 8.70 20.08
N LEU A 227 9.10 7.81 20.89
CA LEU A 227 8.01 6.91 20.47
C LEU A 227 6.78 7.68 20.04
N LEU A 228 6.37 8.72 20.77
CA LEU A 228 5.26 9.60 20.40
C LEU A 228 5.55 10.30 19.06
N ALA A 229 6.75 10.84 18.85
CA ALA A 229 7.12 11.46 17.59
C ALA A 229 7.06 10.47 16.43
N ILE A 230 7.58 9.24 16.59
CA ILE A 230 7.52 8.19 15.57
C ILE A 230 6.06 7.87 15.23
N THR A 231 5.20 7.62 16.22
CA THR A 231 3.80 7.24 15.99
C THR A 231 3.00 8.36 15.31
N LEU A 232 3.22 9.62 15.66
CA LEU A 232 2.57 10.75 14.99
C LEU A 232 3.09 10.97 13.55
N LEU A 233 4.37 10.74 13.28
CA LEU A 233 4.94 10.82 11.93
C LEU A 233 4.47 9.67 11.04
N LEU A 234 4.33 8.45 11.57
CA LEU A 234 3.69 7.32 10.88
C LEU A 234 2.22 7.65 10.55
N LEU A 235 1.50 8.23 11.50
CA LEU A 235 0.11 8.69 11.27
C LEU A 235 0.03 9.75 10.17
N LEU A 236 0.97 10.71 10.12
CA LEU A 236 1.03 11.69 9.04
C LEU A 236 1.23 11.00 7.68
N GLY A 237 2.11 9.98 7.59
CA GLY A 237 2.25 9.13 6.42
C GLY A 237 0.94 8.47 6.01
N ALA A 238 0.25 7.87 6.98
CA ALA A 238 -1.05 7.24 6.76
C ALA A 238 -2.11 8.25 6.29
N CYS A 239 -2.16 9.47 6.85
CA CYS A 239 -3.08 10.52 6.43
C CYS A 239 -2.92 10.88 4.96
N GLY A 240 -1.69 10.91 4.44
CA GLY A 240 -1.41 11.17 3.03
C GLY A 240 -2.06 10.13 2.12
N LYS A 241 -1.63 8.86 2.20
CA LYS A 241 -2.11 7.79 1.30
C LYS A 241 -3.56 7.41 1.52
N SER A 242 -4.02 7.43 2.75
CA SER A 242 -5.38 7.03 3.12
C SER A 242 -6.40 8.16 3.06
N GLY A 243 -6.01 9.34 2.58
CA GLY A 243 -6.91 10.47 2.43
C GLY A 243 -7.61 10.85 3.74
N GLN A 244 -6.87 10.84 4.85
CA GLN A 244 -7.39 11.23 6.16
C GLN A 244 -7.22 12.72 6.40
N PHE A 245 -8.05 13.27 7.26
CA PHE A 245 -7.91 14.66 7.68
C PHE A 245 -6.49 14.95 8.23
N PRO A 246 -5.84 16.05 7.84
CA PRO A 246 -6.28 17.11 6.93
C PRO A 246 -5.90 16.91 5.46
N LEU A 247 -5.40 15.73 5.05
CA LEU A 247 -4.87 15.46 3.71
C LEU A 247 -5.88 14.76 2.77
N GLN A 248 -7.19 14.81 3.05
CA GLN A 248 -8.23 14.10 2.29
C GLN A 248 -8.58 14.70 0.92
N ALA A 249 -8.25 15.98 0.69
CA ALA A 249 -8.80 16.74 -0.42
C ALA A 249 -8.34 16.30 -1.83
N TRP A 250 -7.33 15.43 -1.96
CA TRP A 250 -6.90 14.88 -3.24
C TRP A 250 -7.80 13.73 -3.72
N LEU A 251 -8.44 13.03 -2.80
CA LEU A 251 -9.15 11.78 -3.07
C LEU A 251 -10.37 11.98 -3.98
N PRO A 252 -11.26 12.98 -3.73
CA PRO A 252 -12.37 13.27 -4.64
C PRO A 252 -11.92 13.77 -6.02
N ASP A 253 -10.81 14.50 -6.10
CA ASP A 253 -10.28 15.00 -7.37
C ASP A 253 -9.65 13.88 -8.20
N ALA A 254 -9.16 12.80 -7.57
CA ALA A 254 -8.65 11.62 -8.26
C ALA A 254 -9.71 10.92 -9.15
N MET A 255 -11.00 11.27 -9.00
CA MET A 255 -12.09 10.81 -9.87
C MET A 255 -12.02 11.32 -11.32
N GLU A 256 -11.14 12.26 -11.63
CA GLU A 256 -10.83 12.70 -12.99
C GLU A 256 -10.18 11.60 -13.86
N GLY A 257 -9.56 10.61 -13.23
CA GLY A 257 -9.03 9.44 -13.92
C GLY A 257 -10.11 8.51 -14.47
N PRO A 258 -9.72 7.54 -15.34
CA PRO A 258 -10.62 6.48 -15.80
C PRO A 258 -11.27 5.72 -14.65
N THR A 259 -12.51 5.27 -14.79
CA THR A 259 -13.23 4.55 -13.71
C THR A 259 -12.47 3.33 -13.16
N PRO A 260 -11.78 2.49 -13.97
CA PRO A 260 -10.97 1.41 -13.43
C PRO A 260 -9.84 1.89 -12.50
N VAL A 261 -9.28 3.08 -12.77
CA VAL A 261 -8.24 3.68 -11.90
C VAL A 261 -8.83 4.05 -10.56
N SER A 262 -10.00 4.71 -10.58
CA SER A 262 -10.70 5.04 -9.34
C SER A 262 -11.02 3.78 -8.54
N ALA A 263 -11.51 2.72 -9.18
CA ALA A 263 -11.78 1.45 -8.53
C ALA A 263 -10.52 0.83 -7.90
N LEU A 264 -9.39 0.81 -8.63
CA LEU A 264 -8.14 0.23 -8.13
C LEU A 264 -7.60 1.02 -6.93
N ILE A 265 -7.48 2.35 -7.05
CA ILE A 265 -6.93 3.21 -6.00
C ILE A 265 -7.78 3.18 -4.73
N HIS A 266 -9.12 3.23 -4.87
CA HIS A 266 -10.02 3.47 -3.75
C HIS A 266 -10.56 2.19 -3.10
N ALA A 267 -10.69 1.08 -3.85
CA ALA A 267 -11.31 -0.13 -3.30
C ALA A 267 -10.32 -1.05 -2.58
N ALA A 268 -9.17 -1.34 -3.21
CA ALA A 268 -8.37 -2.48 -2.78
C ALA A 268 -6.92 -2.13 -2.41
N THR A 269 -6.45 -0.88 -2.65
CA THR A 269 -5.00 -0.70 -2.70
C THR A 269 -4.50 0.57 -2.00
N MET A 270 -4.33 1.70 -2.71
CA MET A 270 -3.58 2.85 -2.19
C MET A 270 -4.15 3.42 -0.90
N VAL A 271 -5.47 3.57 -0.82
CA VAL A 271 -6.10 4.16 0.37
C VAL A 271 -6.06 3.25 1.60
N THR A 272 -5.87 1.94 1.42
CA THR A 272 -5.70 1.00 2.52
C THR A 272 -4.25 0.92 3.00
N ALA A 273 -3.29 1.50 2.27
CA ALA A 273 -1.86 1.48 2.65
C ALA A 273 -1.59 2.13 4.01
N GLY A 274 -2.29 3.23 4.36
CA GLY A 274 -2.14 3.84 5.69
C GLY A 274 -2.76 3.00 6.80
N VAL A 275 -3.87 2.32 6.54
CA VAL A 275 -4.46 1.34 7.48
C VAL A 275 -3.47 0.21 7.72
N TYR A 276 -2.91 -0.35 6.62
CA TYR A 276 -1.86 -1.37 6.69
C TYR A 276 -0.66 -0.88 7.53
N LEU A 277 -0.18 0.34 7.29
CA LEU A 277 0.97 0.91 8.01
C LEU A 277 0.70 0.97 9.52
N ILE A 278 -0.46 1.50 9.95
CA ILE A 278 -0.81 1.58 11.36
C ILE A 278 -0.96 0.18 11.97
N ALA A 279 -1.67 -0.73 11.29
CA ALA A 279 -1.83 -2.11 11.74
C ALA A 279 -0.48 -2.85 11.84
N ARG A 280 0.42 -2.67 10.85
CA ARG A 280 1.78 -3.23 10.86
C ARG A 280 2.61 -2.71 12.03
N CYS A 281 2.45 -1.43 12.37
CA CYS A 281 3.16 -0.77 13.45
C CYS A 281 2.42 -0.83 14.81
N ASN A 282 1.39 -1.68 14.94
CA ASN A 282 0.63 -1.81 16.19
C ASN A 282 1.53 -1.95 17.44
N PRO A 283 2.64 -2.73 17.44
CA PRO A 283 3.50 -2.85 18.60
C PRO A 283 4.10 -1.51 19.08
N LEU A 284 4.29 -0.54 18.18
CA LEU A 284 4.71 0.82 18.56
C LEU A 284 3.56 1.64 19.14
N TYR A 285 2.36 1.48 18.57
CA TYR A 285 1.16 2.19 19.04
C TYR A 285 0.66 1.67 20.38
N ASP A 286 0.80 0.39 20.68
CA ASP A 286 0.43 -0.21 21.97
C ASP A 286 1.22 0.40 23.15
N LEU A 287 2.45 0.81 22.88
CA LEU A 287 3.30 1.49 23.86
C LEU A 287 3.05 3.01 23.93
N SER A 288 2.24 3.60 23.02
CA SER A 288 1.97 5.03 22.91
C SER A 288 0.47 5.33 22.98
N ALA A 289 -0.09 5.43 24.18
CA ALA A 289 -1.51 5.74 24.37
C ALA A 289 -1.94 7.04 23.68
N THR A 290 -1.10 8.08 23.67
CA THR A 290 -1.35 9.35 22.97
C THR A 290 -1.31 9.16 21.45
N GLY A 291 -0.40 8.34 20.93
CA GLY A 291 -0.33 7.98 19.50
C GLY A 291 -1.60 7.25 19.04
N ARG A 292 -2.07 6.26 19.81
CA ARG A 292 -3.34 5.55 19.56
C ARG A 292 -4.54 6.48 19.59
N LEU A 293 -4.62 7.36 20.59
CA LEU A 293 -5.69 8.36 20.68
C LEU A 293 -5.69 9.27 19.45
N ALA A 294 -4.52 9.72 18.96
CA ALA A 294 -4.42 10.54 17.77
C ALA A 294 -4.94 9.79 16.52
N VAL A 295 -4.60 8.50 16.35
CA VAL A 295 -5.13 7.64 15.26
C VAL A 295 -6.65 7.57 15.33
N ALA A 296 -7.20 7.25 16.51
CA ALA A 296 -8.64 7.14 16.70
C ALA A 296 -9.36 8.47 16.41
N LEU A 297 -8.84 9.60 16.90
CA LEU A 297 -9.42 10.93 16.66
C LEU A 297 -9.42 11.31 15.18
N ILE A 298 -8.30 11.10 14.46
CA ILE A 298 -8.22 11.37 13.03
C ILE A 298 -9.22 10.47 12.26
N GLY A 299 -9.34 9.20 12.64
CA GLY A 299 -10.30 8.27 12.05
C GLY A 299 -11.74 8.77 12.22
N VAL A 300 -12.16 9.17 13.43
CA VAL A 300 -13.51 9.69 13.70
C VAL A 300 -13.78 10.98 12.93
N ILE A 301 -12.85 11.93 12.97
CA ILE A 301 -12.99 13.21 12.26
C ILE A 301 -13.19 12.96 10.76
N THR A 302 -12.36 12.08 10.17
CA THR A 302 -12.42 11.76 8.75
C THR A 302 -13.70 11.02 8.39
N LEU A 303 -14.13 10.06 9.22
CA LEU A 303 -15.41 9.35 9.07
C LEU A 303 -16.58 10.32 8.98
N LEU A 304 -16.68 11.26 9.93
CA LEU A 304 -17.76 12.23 9.99
C LEU A 304 -17.73 13.20 8.80
N ILE A 305 -16.56 13.79 8.50
CA ILE A 305 -16.38 14.70 7.36
C ILE A 305 -16.76 14.00 6.05
N GLY A 306 -16.25 12.80 5.81
CA GLY A 306 -16.53 12.03 4.60
C GLY A 306 -18.02 11.72 4.44
N SER A 307 -18.68 11.29 5.51
CA SER A 307 -20.12 10.96 5.51
C SER A 307 -20.98 12.19 5.24
N ILE A 308 -20.71 13.31 5.91
CA ILE A 308 -21.50 14.56 5.77
C ILE A 308 -21.33 15.13 4.35
N ILE A 309 -20.09 15.24 3.86
CA ILE A 309 -19.81 15.82 2.55
C ILE A 309 -20.36 14.91 1.44
N GLY A 310 -20.26 13.58 1.59
CA GLY A 310 -20.80 12.62 0.60
C GLY A 310 -22.28 12.78 0.35
N CYS A 311 -23.06 13.20 1.33
CA CYS A 311 -24.50 13.46 1.18
C CYS A 311 -24.82 14.75 0.39
N ALA A 312 -23.82 15.64 0.19
CA ALA A 312 -24.02 16.94 -0.46
C ALA A 312 -23.66 16.93 -1.97
N TYR A 313 -23.16 15.83 -2.52
CA TYR A 313 -22.76 15.73 -3.92
C TYR A 313 -23.82 15.01 -4.77
N ASP A 314 -24.05 15.51 -6.00
CA ASP A 314 -24.91 14.89 -7.01
C ASP A 314 -24.14 13.96 -7.97
N ASP A 315 -22.80 14.10 -8.06
CA ASP A 315 -21.94 13.25 -8.91
C ASP A 315 -21.65 11.94 -8.20
N ILE A 316 -22.13 10.83 -8.75
CA ILE A 316 -21.96 9.48 -8.19
C ILE A 316 -20.50 9.12 -7.93
N LYS A 317 -19.56 9.53 -8.78
CA LYS A 317 -18.12 9.25 -8.57
C LYS A 317 -17.61 9.99 -7.32
N LYS A 318 -18.04 11.24 -7.10
CA LYS A 318 -17.67 12.02 -5.91
C LYS A 318 -18.34 11.47 -4.65
N VAL A 319 -19.59 11.04 -4.73
CA VAL A 319 -20.29 10.36 -3.62
C VAL A 319 -19.50 9.11 -3.20
N LEU A 320 -19.11 8.27 -4.16
CA LEU A 320 -18.30 7.08 -3.88
C LEU A 320 -16.89 7.42 -3.34
N ALA A 321 -16.28 8.53 -3.78
CA ALA A 321 -15.01 9.00 -3.24
C ALA A 321 -15.14 9.37 -1.76
N TYR A 322 -16.15 10.14 -1.39
CA TYR A 322 -16.38 10.50 0.01
C TYR A 322 -16.86 9.32 0.86
N SER A 323 -17.58 8.36 0.27
CA SER A 323 -17.84 7.05 0.89
C SER A 323 -16.53 6.34 1.23
N THR A 324 -15.56 6.34 0.31
CA THR A 324 -14.23 5.79 0.57
C THR A 324 -13.52 6.52 1.70
N VAL A 325 -13.51 7.87 1.70
CA VAL A 325 -12.93 8.67 2.80
C VAL A 325 -13.51 8.25 4.14
N SER A 326 -14.84 8.12 4.22
CA SER A 326 -15.51 7.75 5.49
C SER A 326 -15.22 6.31 5.90
N GLN A 327 -15.20 5.35 4.97
CA GLN A 327 -14.91 3.95 5.27
C GLN A 327 -13.46 3.73 5.70
N ILE A 328 -12.51 4.40 5.06
CA ILE A 328 -11.12 4.34 5.50
C ILE A 328 -10.95 5.05 6.85
N GLY A 329 -11.68 6.14 7.11
CA GLY A 329 -11.75 6.76 8.44
C GLY A 329 -12.23 5.78 9.51
N TYR A 330 -13.25 4.96 9.19
CA TYR A 330 -13.72 3.90 10.06
C TYR A 330 -12.65 2.82 10.32
N MET A 331 -11.91 2.41 9.27
CA MET A 331 -10.81 1.44 9.43
C MET A 331 -9.66 2.01 10.27
N ILE A 332 -9.28 3.29 10.06
CA ILE A 332 -8.27 3.99 10.87
C ILE A 332 -8.71 4.09 12.34
N LEU A 333 -10.00 4.40 12.59
CA LEU A 333 -10.56 4.37 13.94
C LEU A 333 -10.41 2.99 14.58
N ALA A 334 -10.77 1.93 13.84
CA ALA A 334 -10.72 0.56 14.35
C ALA A 334 -9.29 0.15 14.77
N VAL A 335 -8.29 0.42 13.91
CA VAL A 335 -6.88 0.12 14.27
C VAL A 335 -6.31 1.05 15.35
N GLY A 336 -6.92 2.20 15.58
CA GLY A 336 -6.58 3.10 16.69
C GLY A 336 -7.16 2.65 18.04
N LEU A 337 -8.19 1.82 18.02
CA LEU A 337 -8.78 1.27 19.25
C LEU A 337 -8.09 -0.01 19.73
N GLY A 338 -7.39 -0.71 18.85
CA GLY A 338 -6.63 -1.93 19.12
C GLY A 338 -7.27 -3.17 18.54
#